data_79d9d068f268f18f374931fece4b1d92
#
_entry.id   79d9d068f268f18f374931fece4b1d92
#
_cell.length_a   1.000
_cell.length_b   1.000
_cell.length_c   1.000
_cell.angle_alpha   90.00
_cell.angle_beta   90.00
_cell.angle_gamma   90.00
#
_symmetry.space_group_name_H-M   'P 1'
#
loop_
_entity.id
_entity.type
_entity.pdbx_description
1 polymer ?
#
loop_
_entity_poly.entity_id
_entity_poly.type
_entity_poly.pdbx_seq_one_letter_code
_entity_poly.pdbx_strand_id
1 'polypeptide(L)'
;MNKKMHGASAPKTTAQSQMILPLLEVLDAQGGQAATTTIYDGVAERIGTEGDARTRRAPVGTSGQVINLFERNVRWSQQLAKARGLIRPVEPRHWELTGKGRDALHMARPGTVITIFVTDHGVALYGRCEDAIGVVENGSVQLLLSSPPYPLLRKKRYGNQDAADYVDWLVEVARAWPEKLTPDGSIVLNLGDVWEQGRPTISLYQERLLVRLQDDLGLRLCQRFAWENPAKLPAPAEWVTIRRVRVKPSLEQVYWLSPHEHAYADNRAVLRPYSDSMRGRLTAGGETGGKRPSGHQLNAGAFGSDNGGSIPGNLIQAANTDSNGAYLRYCREHNLPVHPARMPARLAEFLIRLTTRPEDIVFDPFGGSLTTGAVAEALGRRWVSSEASLEYLLGARGRFTA
;
A
#
# COMPACT_ATOMS: atom_id res chain seq x y z
N MET A 1 -32.89 20.60 -2.69
CA MET A 1 -32.37 20.34 -1.31
C MET A 1 -30.98 19.71 -1.45
N ASN A 2 -29.94 20.56 -1.31
CA ASN A 2 -28.53 20.13 -1.42
C ASN A 2 -28.09 19.45 -0.11
N LYS A 3 -28.04 18.12 -0.08
CA LYS A 3 -27.30 17.40 0.96
C LYS A 3 -25.80 17.56 0.67
N LYS A 4 -25.13 18.40 1.45
CA LYS A 4 -23.67 18.41 1.54
C LYS A 4 -23.23 17.00 1.96
N MET A 5 -22.61 16.26 1.06
CA MET A 5 -21.88 15.04 1.39
C MET A 5 -20.71 15.44 2.28
N HIS A 6 -20.70 14.96 3.50
CA HIS A 6 -19.55 15.07 4.39
C HIS A 6 -18.46 14.16 3.81
N GLY A 7 -17.44 14.77 3.24
CA GLY A 7 -16.23 14.03 2.82
C GLY A 7 -15.60 13.40 4.05
N ALA A 8 -15.38 12.07 3.99
CA ALA A 8 -14.62 11.36 4.99
C ALA A 8 -13.23 12.00 5.11
N SER A 9 -12.85 12.45 6.30
CA SER A 9 -11.53 13.02 6.54
C SER A 9 -10.48 11.91 6.56
N ALA A 10 -9.31 12.15 5.97
CA ALA A 10 -8.16 11.28 6.16
C ALA A 10 -7.87 11.10 7.68
N PRO A 11 -7.31 9.95 8.12
CA PRO A 11 -7.08 9.70 9.53
C PRO A 11 -6.28 10.86 10.14
N LYS A 12 -6.79 11.47 11.21
CA LYS A 12 -6.15 12.59 11.92
C LYS A 12 -4.89 12.07 12.62
N THR A 13 -3.77 12.04 11.92
CA THR A 13 -2.48 11.78 12.53
C THR A 13 -2.03 13.04 13.25
N THR A 14 -1.77 12.92 14.55
CA THR A 14 -1.26 14.06 15.32
C THR A 14 0.24 14.24 15.06
N ALA A 15 0.72 15.47 14.98
CA ALA A 15 2.15 15.78 14.89
C ALA A 15 3.00 15.05 15.95
N GLN A 16 2.38 14.69 17.08
CA GLN A 16 3.00 13.94 18.17
C GLN A 16 3.32 12.49 17.80
N SER A 17 2.48 11.79 17.01
CA SER A 17 2.78 10.40 16.61
C SER A 17 3.96 10.31 15.63
N GLN A 18 4.21 11.36 14.85
CA GLN A 18 5.35 11.44 13.94
C GLN A 18 6.69 11.57 14.65
N MET A 19 6.70 12.04 15.90
CA MET A 19 7.93 12.23 16.69
C MET A 19 8.33 11.01 17.52
N ILE A 20 7.50 9.94 17.57
CA ILE A 20 7.81 8.77 18.38
C ILE A 20 9.05 8.05 17.86
N LEU A 21 9.15 7.85 16.54
CA LEU A 21 10.31 7.17 15.97
C LEU A 21 11.61 7.95 16.16
N PRO A 22 11.72 9.23 15.78
CA PRO A 22 12.90 10.05 16.11
C PRO A 22 13.29 10.00 17.58
N LEU A 23 12.32 9.95 18.48
CA LEU A 23 12.57 9.83 19.93
C LEU A 23 13.20 8.47 20.31
N LEU A 24 12.70 7.35 19.74
CA LEU A 24 13.29 6.03 19.96
C LEU A 24 14.71 5.94 19.40
N GLU A 25 14.94 6.49 18.22
CA GLU A 25 16.25 6.56 17.58
C GLU A 25 17.26 7.38 18.39
N VAL A 26 16.82 8.49 19.01
CA VAL A 26 17.67 9.27 19.94
C VAL A 26 18.07 8.42 21.12
N LEU A 27 17.10 7.73 21.75
CA LEU A 27 17.40 6.88 22.89
C LEU A 27 18.35 5.74 22.53
N ASP A 28 18.17 5.11 21.37
CA ASP A 28 19.05 4.03 20.91
C ASP A 28 20.47 4.51 20.67
N ALA A 29 20.62 5.65 19.97
CA ALA A 29 21.92 6.28 19.71
C ALA A 29 22.65 6.74 21.00
N GLN A 30 21.90 6.97 22.09
CA GLN A 30 22.45 7.32 23.40
C GLN A 30 22.67 6.09 24.30
N GLY A 31 22.75 4.88 23.71
CA GLY A 31 22.96 3.63 24.47
C GLY A 31 21.72 3.15 25.22
N GLY A 32 20.54 3.60 24.85
CA GLY A 32 19.25 3.18 25.39
C GLY A 32 18.67 4.08 26.48
N GLN A 33 19.40 5.11 26.95
CA GLN A 33 18.91 6.05 27.95
C GLN A 33 19.30 7.49 27.61
N ALA A 34 18.43 8.46 27.88
CA ALA A 34 18.74 9.87 27.69
C ALA A 34 17.91 10.78 28.59
N ALA A 35 18.47 11.96 28.89
CA ALA A 35 17.75 13.06 29.52
C ALA A 35 16.72 13.66 28.55
N THR A 36 15.63 14.21 29.07
CA THR A 36 14.59 14.87 28.27
C THR A 36 15.13 15.99 27.38
N THR A 37 16.12 16.74 27.82
CA THR A 37 16.76 17.79 27.03
C THR A 37 17.50 17.23 25.82
N THR A 38 18.29 16.17 26.01
CA THR A 38 18.99 15.44 24.94
C THR A 38 17.98 14.89 23.90
N ILE A 39 16.84 14.39 24.39
CA ILE A 39 15.76 13.93 23.51
C ILE A 39 15.19 15.10 22.67
N TYR A 40 14.97 16.28 23.26
CA TYR A 40 14.49 17.45 22.51
C TYR A 40 15.44 17.84 21.40
N ASP A 41 16.73 17.93 21.70
CA ASP A 41 17.74 18.33 20.73
C ASP A 41 17.92 17.28 19.63
N GLY A 42 18.04 16.02 20.00
CA GLY A 42 18.19 14.94 19.03
C GLY A 42 16.94 14.70 18.17
N VAL A 43 15.74 14.92 18.70
CA VAL A 43 14.51 14.88 17.88
C VAL A 43 14.47 16.06 16.92
N ALA A 44 14.82 17.28 17.38
CA ALA A 44 14.85 18.46 16.51
C ALA A 44 15.81 18.28 15.32
N GLU A 45 17.00 17.76 15.57
CA GLU A 45 17.99 17.43 14.54
C GLU A 45 17.43 16.43 13.51
N ARG A 46 16.83 15.33 13.98
CA ARG A 46 16.32 14.25 13.08
C ARG A 46 15.16 14.68 12.20
N ILE A 47 14.31 15.59 12.67
CA ILE A 47 13.16 16.08 11.88
C ILE A 47 13.46 17.41 11.18
N GLY A 48 14.69 17.91 11.25
CA GLY A 48 15.10 19.15 10.60
C GLY A 48 14.41 20.41 11.17
N THR A 49 14.11 20.43 12.47
CA THR A 49 13.42 21.57 13.10
C THR A 49 14.44 22.55 13.66
N GLU A 50 14.57 23.71 13.02
CA GLU A 50 15.53 24.78 13.38
C GLU A 50 14.82 26.13 13.54
N GLY A 51 15.56 27.14 14.03
CA GLY A 51 15.12 28.53 14.09
C GLY A 51 13.83 28.74 14.86
N ASP A 52 12.93 29.54 14.29
CA ASP A 52 11.66 29.89 14.90
C ASP A 52 10.75 28.69 15.21
N ALA A 53 10.79 27.64 14.36
CA ALA A 53 10.02 26.43 14.58
C ALA A 53 10.47 25.68 15.84
N ARG A 54 11.75 25.72 16.19
CA ARG A 54 12.34 25.10 17.40
C ARG A 54 12.06 25.89 18.67
N THR A 55 12.02 27.22 18.57
CA THR A 55 11.96 28.14 19.73
C THR A 55 10.59 28.73 19.98
N ARG A 56 9.64 28.56 19.07
CA ARG A 56 8.29 29.15 19.11
C ARG A 56 7.56 28.83 20.43
N ARG A 57 7.12 29.88 21.12
CA ARG A 57 6.33 29.80 22.35
C ARG A 57 4.94 30.37 22.12
N ALA A 58 3.95 29.76 22.76
CA ALA A 58 2.56 30.28 22.74
C ALA A 58 1.85 29.94 24.06
N PRO A 59 0.82 30.71 24.44
CA PRO A 59 -0.04 30.38 25.56
C PRO A 59 -0.84 29.10 25.23
N VAL A 60 -0.97 28.20 26.19
CA VAL A 60 -1.66 26.93 26.02
C VAL A 60 -2.60 26.64 27.19
N GLY A 61 -3.78 26.09 26.85
CA GLY A 61 -4.81 25.73 27.83
C GLY A 61 -5.49 26.93 28.47
N THR A 62 -6.37 26.67 29.43
CA THR A 62 -7.15 27.70 30.16
C THR A 62 -6.28 28.52 31.09
N SER A 63 -5.12 28.04 31.50
CA SER A 63 -4.17 28.76 32.36
C SER A 63 -3.35 29.81 31.63
N GLY A 64 -3.33 29.82 30.28
CA GLY A 64 -2.56 30.77 29.49
C GLY A 64 -1.03 30.64 29.64
N GLN A 65 -0.52 29.57 30.21
CA GLN A 65 0.92 29.39 30.42
C GLN A 65 1.67 29.37 29.07
N VAL A 66 2.66 30.22 28.91
CA VAL A 66 3.50 30.30 27.69
C VAL A 66 4.54 29.21 27.71
N ILE A 67 4.44 28.26 26.78
CA ILE A 67 5.33 27.11 26.68
C ILE A 67 5.91 26.98 25.28
N ASN A 68 7.05 26.28 25.17
CA ASN A 68 7.64 25.91 23.88
C ASN A 68 6.77 24.82 23.22
N LEU A 69 6.25 25.12 22.02
CA LEU A 69 5.32 24.23 21.33
C LEU A 69 6.00 22.95 20.83
N PHE A 70 7.24 23.03 20.36
CA PHE A 70 8.02 21.87 19.95
C PHE A 70 8.27 20.92 21.12
N GLU A 71 8.81 21.42 22.23
CA GLU A 71 9.07 20.60 23.42
C GLU A 71 7.77 20.00 24.00
N ARG A 72 6.65 20.73 23.92
CA ARG A 72 5.34 20.21 24.29
C ARG A 72 4.99 18.99 23.43
N ASN A 73 5.17 19.06 22.11
CA ASN A 73 4.86 17.96 21.20
C ASN A 73 5.77 16.75 21.49
N VAL A 74 7.06 16.96 21.73
CA VAL A 74 7.97 15.86 22.12
C VAL A 74 7.55 15.24 23.46
N ARG A 75 7.15 16.04 24.47
CA ARG A 75 6.61 15.51 25.74
C ARG A 75 5.36 14.65 25.55
N TRP A 76 4.44 15.07 24.69
CA TRP A 76 3.27 14.25 24.35
C TRP A 76 3.68 12.95 23.66
N SER A 77 4.68 12.99 22.78
CA SER A 77 5.23 11.79 22.13
C SER A 77 5.88 10.85 23.14
N GLN A 78 6.58 11.37 24.16
CA GLN A 78 7.09 10.59 25.28
C GLN A 78 5.95 9.87 26.04
N GLN A 79 4.85 10.56 26.33
CA GLN A 79 3.71 9.94 27.02
C GLN A 79 3.04 8.88 26.15
N LEU A 80 2.88 9.10 24.86
CA LEU A 80 2.36 8.10 23.91
C LEU A 80 3.29 6.89 23.82
N ALA A 81 4.60 7.11 23.69
CA ALA A 81 5.58 6.02 23.64
C ALA A 81 5.61 5.21 24.97
N LYS A 82 5.48 5.89 26.11
CA LYS A 82 5.33 5.25 27.42
C LYS A 82 4.06 4.41 27.50
N ALA A 83 2.91 4.96 27.10
CA ALA A 83 1.63 4.24 27.10
C ALA A 83 1.66 2.98 26.21
N ARG A 84 2.45 3.01 25.12
CA ARG A 84 2.69 1.86 24.25
C ARG A 84 3.77 0.89 24.76
N GLY A 85 4.41 1.19 25.88
CA GLY A 85 5.48 0.40 26.48
C GLY A 85 6.80 0.43 25.70
N LEU A 86 7.02 1.42 24.85
CA LEU A 86 8.24 1.57 24.03
C LEU A 86 9.39 2.22 24.82
N ILE A 87 9.05 3.09 25.78
CA ILE A 87 9.98 3.74 26.70
C ILE A 87 9.44 3.68 28.12
N ARG A 88 10.34 3.83 29.09
CA ARG A 88 9.96 3.96 30.51
C ARG A 88 10.76 5.09 31.17
N PRO A 89 10.23 5.79 32.17
CA PRO A 89 11.02 6.67 33.01
C PRO A 89 11.91 5.84 33.92
N VAL A 90 13.18 6.25 34.08
CA VAL A 90 14.13 5.65 35.05
C VAL A 90 14.42 6.59 36.20
N GLU A 91 14.46 7.90 35.92
CA GLU A 91 14.62 9.00 36.88
C GLU A 91 13.78 10.21 36.46
N PRO A 92 13.61 11.23 37.29
CA PRO A 92 12.98 12.48 36.87
C PRO A 92 13.67 13.06 35.62
N ARG A 93 12.89 13.21 34.54
CA ARG A 93 13.36 13.72 33.24
C ARG A 93 14.36 12.81 32.49
N HIS A 94 14.52 11.54 32.90
CA HIS A 94 15.32 10.55 32.18
C HIS A 94 14.43 9.41 31.70
N TRP A 95 14.71 8.96 30.49
CA TRP A 95 13.93 7.95 29.80
C TRP A 95 14.82 6.82 29.31
N GLU A 96 14.31 5.63 29.35
CA GLU A 96 14.98 4.42 28.86
C GLU A 96 14.15 3.77 27.75
N LEU A 97 14.84 3.32 26.72
CA LEU A 97 14.32 2.51 25.64
C LEU A 97 14.08 1.08 26.16
N THR A 98 12.87 0.59 26.11
CA THR A 98 12.55 -0.80 26.50
C THR A 98 12.99 -1.79 25.42
N GLY A 99 12.99 -3.11 25.74
CA GLY A 99 13.18 -4.15 24.72
C GLY A 99 12.16 -4.01 23.59
N LYS A 100 10.89 -3.75 23.91
CA LYS A 100 9.82 -3.48 22.92
C LYS A 100 10.13 -2.25 22.06
N GLY A 101 10.73 -1.23 22.64
CA GLY A 101 11.13 -0.02 21.90
C GLY A 101 12.28 -0.28 20.92
N ARG A 102 13.31 -1.05 21.34
CA ARG A 102 14.40 -1.47 20.43
C ARG A 102 13.89 -2.31 19.27
N ASP A 103 13.06 -3.28 19.56
CA ASP A 103 12.45 -4.13 18.53
C ASP A 103 11.61 -3.30 17.54
N ALA A 104 10.95 -2.24 18.01
CA ALA A 104 10.15 -1.34 17.18
C ALA A 104 10.98 -0.44 16.24
N LEU A 105 12.30 -0.39 16.38
CA LEU A 105 13.19 0.32 15.45
C LEU A 105 13.42 -0.44 14.13
N HIS A 106 13.11 -1.73 14.05
CA HIS A 106 13.34 -2.55 12.86
C HIS A 106 12.05 -3.13 12.29
N MET A 107 11.25 -3.79 13.12
CA MET A 107 9.99 -4.44 12.70
C MET A 107 8.86 -4.08 13.66
N ALA A 108 7.74 -3.65 13.11
CA ALA A 108 6.56 -3.28 13.88
C ALA A 108 6.09 -4.44 14.77
N ARG A 109 5.86 -4.13 16.05
CA ARG A 109 5.35 -5.07 17.04
C ARG A 109 3.83 -4.94 17.16
N PRO A 110 3.13 -6.01 17.57
CA PRO A 110 1.69 -5.96 17.81
C PRO A 110 1.30 -4.77 18.70
N GLY A 111 0.23 -4.08 18.32
CA GLY A 111 -0.31 -2.91 18.99
C GLY A 111 0.50 -1.61 18.79
N THR A 112 1.45 -1.59 17.86
CA THR A 112 2.25 -0.40 17.57
C THR A 112 1.92 0.13 16.18
N VAL A 113 1.37 1.35 16.11
CA VAL A 113 1.17 2.08 14.86
C VAL A 113 1.74 3.49 15.02
N ILE A 114 2.69 3.86 14.16
CA ILE A 114 3.42 5.13 14.21
C ILE A 114 3.34 5.77 12.82
N THR A 115 2.99 7.04 12.76
CA THR A 115 3.09 7.81 11.52
C THR A 115 4.54 8.18 11.25
N ILE A 116 5.05 7.80 10.09
CA ILE A 116 6.43 8.08 9.69
C ILE A 116 6.53 9.38 8.89
N PHE A 117 5.62 9.59 7.95
CA PHE A 117 5.47 10.85 7.25
C PHE A 117 4.04 11.01 6.72
N VAL A 118 3.75 12.24 6.35
CA VAL A 118 2.48 12.66 5.73
C VAL A 118 2.84 13.42 4.47
N THR A 119 2.00 13.31 3.45
CA THR A 119 2.01 14.13 2.24
C THR A 119 0.74 14.97 2.20
N ASP A 120 0.54 15.73 1.13
CA ASP A 120 -0.68 16.52 0.96
C ASP A 120 -1.94 15.63 0.84
N HIS A 121 -1.79 14.42 0.32
CA HIS A 121 -2.91 13.50 0.07
C HIS A 121 -2.86 12.21 0.90
N GLY A 122 -1.83 11.97 1.70
CA GLY A 122 -1.76 10.68 2.36
C GLY A 122 -0.84 10.54 3.56
N VAL A 123 -0.79 9.31 4.08
CA VAL A 123 -0.04 8.98 5.28
C VAL A 123 0.62 7.61 5.19
N ALA A 124 1.88 7.56 5.60
CA ALA A 124 2.67 6.34 5.75
C ALA A 124 2.74 5.93 7.23
N LEU A 125 2.29 4.72 7.53
CA LEU A 125 2.19 4.17 8.87
C LEU A 125 3.22 3.04 9.05
N TYR A 126 4.01 3.13 10.10
CA TYR A 126 4.81 2.03 10.59
C TYR A 126 3.95 1.20 11.54
N GLY A 127 3.62 0.01 11.13
CA GLY A 127 2.72 -0.87 11.87
C GLY A 127 2.45 -2.15 11.10
N ARG A 128 2.01 -3.18 11.81
CA ARG A 128 1.48 -4.38 11.17
C ARG A 128 0.12 -4.07 10.55
N CYS A 129 -0.23 -4.78 9.49
CA CYS A 129 -1.51 -4.61 8.80
C CYS A 129 -2.71 -4.81 9.73
N GLU A 130 -2.61 -5.76 10.68
CA GLU A 130 -3.65 -6.07 11.67
C GLU A 130 -3.91 -4.91 12.63
N ASP A 131 -2.87 -4.14 12.95
CA ASP A 131 -2.97 -2.99 13.86
C ASP A 131 -3.32 -1.69 13.09
N ALA A 132 -2.75 -1.52 11.89
CA ALA A 132 -2.92 -0.33 11.08
C ALA A 132 -4.35 -0.17 10.55
N ILE A 133 -5.07 -1.27 10.31
CA ILE A 133 -6.48 -1.23 9.90
C ILE A 133 -7.36 -0.51 10.95
N GLY A 134 -6.98 -0.55 12.21
CA GLY A 134 -7.70 0.10 13.32
C GLY A 134 -7.69 1.63 13.28
N VAL A 135 -6.74 2.25 12.57
CA VAL A 135 -6.68 3.72 12.42
C VAL A 135 -7.43 4.23 11.19
N VAL A 136 -7.88 3.32 10.32
CA VAL A 136 -8.68 3.64 9.14
C VAL A 136 -10.14 3.71 9.55
N GLU A 137 -10.82 4.79 9.18
CA GLU A 137 -12.24 5.00 9.48
C GLU A 137 -13.13 4.00 8.71
N ASN A 138 -14.15 3.45 9.37
CA ASN A 138 -15.11 2.56 8.73
C ASN A 138 -15.88 3.29 7.62
N GLY A 139 -16.14 2.60 6.50
CA GLY A 139 -16.88 3.15 5.37
C GLY A 139 -16.13 4.24 4.58
N SER A 140 -14.79 4.38 4.75
CA SER A 140 -14.03 5.47 4.13
C SER A 140 -13.18 5.06 2.93
N VAL A 141 -12.82 3.79 2.80
CA VAL A 141 -11.90 3.29 1.77
C VAL A 141 -12.65 2.92 0.51
N GLN A 142 -12.34 3.57 -0.61
CA GLN A 142 -12.87 3.18 -1.92
C GLN A 142 -12.14 1.99 -2.51
N LEU A 143 -10.84 1.93 -2.32
CA LEU A 143 -10.01 0.83 -2.85
C LEU A 143 -8.99 0.38 -1.80
N LEU A 144 -9.05 -0.89 -1.41
CA LEU A 144 -7.93 -1.58 -0.78
C LEU A 144 -7.14 -2.28 -1.90
N LEU A 145 -5.92 -1.79 -2.20
CA LEU A 145 -5.06 -2.35 -3.23
C LEU A 145 -3.76 -2.81 -2.61
N SER A 146 -3.48 -4.11 -2.67
CA SER A 146 -2.29 -4.65 -2.01
C SER A 146 -1.71 -5.88 -2.69
N SER A 147 -0.43 -6.10 -2.40
CA SER A 147 0.30 -7.33 -2.72
C SER A 147 0.88 -7.89 -1.41
N PRO A 148 0.09 -8.65 -0.64
CA PRO A 148 0.56 -9.23 0.63
C PRO A 148 1.75 -10.17 0.41
N PRO A 149 2.59 -10.41 1.44
CA PRO A 149 3.73 -11.32 1.31
C PRO A 149 3.27 -12.73 0.95
N TYR A 150 3.81 -13.32 -0.11
CA TYR A 150 3.42 -14.66 -0.57
C TYR A 150 4.03 -15.75 0.31
N PRO A 151 3.44 -16.95 0.41
CA PRO A 151 3.96 -18.08 1.18
C PRO A 151 5.15 -18.76 0.48
N LEU A 152 6.26 -18.02 0.32
CA LEU A 152 7.42 -18.47 -0.43
C LEU A 152 8.22 -19.53 0.34
N LEU A 153 8.76 -20.54 -0.36
CA LEU A 153 9.65 -21.58 0.19
C LEU A 153 10.90 -21.00 0.86
N ARG A 154 11.47 -19.94 0.30
CA ARG A 154 12.57 -19.19 0.92
C ARG A 154 12.00 -17.98 1.63
N LYS A 155 11.98 -18.02 2.95
CA LYS A 155 11.52 -16.90 3.78
C LYS A 155 12.35 -15.65 3.50
N LYS A 156 11.68 -14.53 3.24
CA LYS A 156 12.32 -13.21 3.13
C LYS A 156 12.45 -12.59 4.52
N ARG A 157 13.23 -11.51 4.66
CA ARG A 157 13.48 -10.83 5.96
C ARG A 157 12.20 -10.40 6.68
N TYR A 158 11.11 -10.13 5.96
CA TYR A 158 9.82 -9.74 6.54
C TYR A 158 8.95 -10.94 6.99
N GLY A 159 9.45 -12.18 6.90
CA GLY A 159 8.72 -13.41 7.27
C GLY A 159 7.68 -13.82 6.23
N ASN A 160 7.63 -15.10 5.91
CA ASN A 160 6.57 -15.70 5.10
C ASN A 160 6.06 -16.91 5.86
N GLN A 161 4.74 -17.11 5.87
CA GLN A 161 4.11 -18.28 6.45
C GLN A 161 4.21 -19.47 5.49
N ASP A 162 4.00 -20.68 5.99
CA ASP A 162 3.85 -21.85 5.14
C ASP A 162 2.52 -21.77 4.39
N ALA A 163 2.43 -22.39 3.20
CA ALA A 163 1.25 -22.23 2.33
C ALA A 163 -0.08 -22.70 2.98
N ALA A 164 -0.01 -23.63 3.95
CA ALA A 164 -1.18 -24.10 4.67
C ALA A 164 -1.71 -23.03 5.65
N ASP A 165 -0.81 -22.41 6.43
CA ASP A 165 -1.17 -21.41 7.44
C ASP A 165 -1.44 -20.03 6.82
N TYR A 166 -0.93 -19.79 5.60
CA TYR A 166 -1.06 -18.51 4.90
C TYR A 166 -2.51 -18.14 4.59
N VAL A 167 -3.28 -19.12 4.13
CA VAL A 167 -4.69 -18.88 3.77
C VAL A 167 -5.47 -18.45 5.00
N ASP A 168 -5.31 -19.18 6.13
CA ASP A 168 -5.99 -18.87 7.38
C ASP A 168 -5.57 -17.51 7.92
N TRP A 169 -4.27 -17.21 7.88
CA TRP A 169 -3.73 -15.91 8.30
C TRP A 169 -4.31 -14.76 7.46
N LEU A 170 -4.30 -14.86 6.13
CA LEU A 170 -4.75 -13.76 5.30
C LEU A 170 -6.27 -13.58 5.35
N VAL A 171 -7.04 -14.66 5.53
CA VAL A 171 -8.48 -14.58 5.78
C VAL A 171 -8.75 -13.85 7.10
N GLU A 172 -8.00 -14.15 8.17
CA GLU A 172 -8.16 -13.49 9.45
C GLU A 172 -7.79 -12.00 9.38
N VAL A 173 -6.69 -11.65 8.70
CA VAL A 173 -6.32 -10.25 8.42
C VAL A 173 -7.40 -9.53 7.62
N ALA A 174 -7.99 -10.20 6.63
CA ALA A 174 -9.00 -9.64 5.74
C ALA A 174 -10.38 -9.45 6.41
N ARG A 175 -10.60 -10.06 7.57
CA ARG A 175 -11.90 -10.02 8.27
C ARG A 175 -12.40 -8.60 8.56
N ALA A 176 -11.48 -7.69 8.85
CA ALA A 176 -11.81 -6.29 9.12
C ALA A 176 -11.94 -5.41 7.86
N TRP A 177 -11.55 -5.90 6.67
CA TRP A 177 -11.49 -5.07 5.47
C TRP A 177 -12.87 -4.63 4.96
N PRO A 178 -13.91 -5.48 4.92
CA PRO A 178 -15.22 -5.07 4.42
C PRO A 178 -15.82 -3.87 5.16
N GLU A 179 -15.61 -3.76 6.47
CA GLU A 179 -16.12 -2.64 7.28
C GLU A 179 -15.45 -1.30 6.93
N LYS A 180 -14.25 -1.33 6.37
CA LYS A 180 -13.50 -0.12 5.98
C LYS A 180 -13.95 0.44 4.64
N LEU A 181 -14.56 -0.42 3.80
CA LEU A 181 -14.96 -0.02 2.45
C LEU A 181 -16.16 0.92 2.45
N THR A 182 -16.17 1.83 1.47
CA THR A 182 -17.38 2.57 1.08
C THR A 182 -18.47 1.61 0.56
N PRO A 183 -19.73 2.05 0.44
CA PRO A 183 -20.82 1.19 -0.05
C PRO A 183 -20.61 0.62 -1.46
N ASP A 184 -19.71 1.19 -2.27
CA ASP A 184 -19.33 0.71 -3.61
C ASP A 184 -17.82 0.40 -3.70
N GLY A 185 -17.17 0.20 -2.55
CA GLY A 185 -15.74 0.00 -2.43
C GLY A 185 -15.26 -1.38 -2.89
N SER A 186 -13.95 -1.48 -3.10
CA SER A 186 -13.28 -2.63 -3.70
C SER A 186 -12.05 -3.08 -2.94
N ILE A 187 -11.73 -4.37 -3.05
CA ILE A 187 -10.48 -4.98 -2.64
C ILE A 187 -9.80 -5.55 -3.87
N VAL A 188 -8.54 -5.21 -4.09
CA VAL A 188 -7.73 -5.77 -5.17
C VAL A 188 -6.45 -6.38 -4.59
N LEU A 189 -6.26 -7.68 -4.83
CA LEU A 189 -5.12 -8.44 -4.36
C LEU A 189 -4.28 -8.93 -5.54
N ASN A 190 -3.00 -8.57 -5.54
CA ASN A 190 -2.01 -9.15 -6.45
C ASN A 190 -1.29 -10.31 -5.76
N LEU A 191 -1.39 -11.51 -6.32
CA LEU A 191 -0.84 -12.74 -5.75
C LEU A 191 -0.01 -13.50 -6.78
N GLY A 192 1.22 -13.86 -6.41
CA GLY A 192 2.10 -14.64 -7.24
C GLY A 192 1.98 -16.15 -7.00
N ASP A 193 2.28 -16.95 -8.02
CA ASP A 193 2.34 -18.39 -7.90
C ASP A 193 3.46 -18.85 -6.96
N VAL A 194 3.19 -19.89 -6.20
CA VAL A 194 4.14 -20.54 -5.30
C VAL A 194 4.31 -22.00 -5.68
N TRP A 195 5.56 -22.39 -5.89
CA TRP A 195 5.90 -23.77 -6.21
C TRP A 195 5.94 -24.63 -4.96
N GLU A 196 5.50 -25.89 -5.10
CA GLU A 196 5.67 -26.88 -4.03
C GLU A 196 7.13 -27.31 -3.90
N GLN A 197 7.56 -27.54 -2.67
CA GLN A 197 8.96 -27.89 -2.41
C GLN A 197 9.35 -29.21 -3.08
N GLY A 198 10.41 -29.19 -3.89
CA GLY A 198 10.95 -30.37 -4.56
C GLY A 198 10.09 -30.96 -5.67
N ARG A 199 9.02 -30.26 -6.10
CA ARG A 199 8.07 -30.72 -7.11
C ARG A 199 7.87 -29.68 -8.21
N PRO A 200 7.64 -30.10 -9.47
CA PRO A 200 7.31 -29.19 -10.58
C PRO A 200 5.80 -28.87 -10.61
N THR A 201 5.20 -28.62 -9.46
CA THR A 201 3.79 -28.32 -9.26
C THR A 201 3.60 -27.01 -8.51
N ILE A 202 2.50 -26.31 -8.77
CA ILE A 202 2.15 -25.02 -8.16
C ILE A 202 1.09 -25.28 -7.08
N SER A 203 1.25 -24.59 -5.95
CA SER A 203 0.28 -24.63 -4.85
C SER A 203 -1.05 -23.97 -5.25
N LEU A 204 -2.15 -24.56 -4.88
CA LEU A 204 -3.50 -24.00 -5.06
C LEU A 204 -3.90 -23.06 -3.92
N TYR A 205 -2.94 -22.37 -3.28
CA TYR A 205 -3.25 -21.49 -2.15
C TYR A 205 -4.12 -20.31 -2.56
N GLN A 206 -3.97 -19.79 -3.78
CA GLN A 206 -4.76 -18.67 -4.29
C GLN A 206 -6.23 -19.05 -4.45
N GLU A 207 -6.50 -20.20 -5.03
CA GLU A 207 -7.86 -20.73 -5.24
C GLU A 207 -8.54 -21.00 -3.89
N ARG A 208 -7.83 -21.62 -2.94
CA ARG A 208 -8.33 -21.84 -1.58
C ARG A 208 -8.60 -20.52 -0.87
N LEU A 209 -7.73 -19.54 -1.00
CA LEU A 209 -7.92 -18.21 -0.44
C LEU A 209 -9.17 -17.54 -1.00
N LEU A 210 -9.38 -17.56 -2.33
CA LEU A 210 -10.56 -16.96 -2.95
C LEU A 210 -11.86 -17.57 -2.46
N VAL A 211 -11.91 -18.91 -2.38
CA VAL A 211 -13.09 -19.63 -1.85
C VAL A 211 -13.35 -19.22 -0.40
N ARG A 212 -12.30 -19.16 0.44
CA ARG A 212 -12.42 -18.76 1.84
C ARG A 212 -12.84 -17.30 2.00
N LEU A 213 -12.29 -16.37 1.20
CA LEU A 213 -12.69 -14.96 1.23
C LEU A 213 -14.17 -14.79 0.84
N GLN A 214 -14.69 -15.60 -0.09
CA GLN A 214 -16.10 -15.59 -0.44
C GLN A 214 -16.97 -16.22 0.65
N ASP A 215 -16.63 -17.41 1.11
CA ASP A 215 -17.48 -18.21 2.01
C ASP A 215 -17.48 -17.63 3.44
N ASP A 216 -16.31 -17.17 3.95
CA ASP A 216 -16.16 -16.71 5.31
C ASP A 216 -16.43 -15.20 5.47
N LEU A 217 -16.21 -14.39 4.43
CA LEU A 217 -16.30 -12.92 4.49
C LEU A 217 -17.33 -12.32 3.54
N GLY A 218 -18.02 -13.14 2.74
CA GLY A 218 -19.03 -12.68 1.77
C GLY A 218 -18.47 -11.86 0.60
N LEU A 219 -17.14 -11.93 0.35
CA LEU A 219 -16.51 -11.20 -0.73
C LEU A 219 -16.83 -11.85 -2.07
N ARG A 220 -17.29 -11.05 -3.03
CA ARG A 220 -17.63 -11.50 -4.39
C ARG A 220 -16.46 -11.19 -5.33
N LEU A 221 -16.11 -12.12 -6.20
CA LEU A 221 -15.11 -11.91 -7.24
C LEU A 221 -15.72 -11.10 -8.39
N CYS A 222 -15.37 -9.81 -8.50
CA CYS A 222 -15.83 -8.92 -9.56
C CYS A 222 -15.15 -9.24 -10.89
N GLN A 223 -13.80 -9.37 -10.87
CA GLN A 223 -13.02 -9.69 -12.07
C GLN A 223 -11.66 -10.30 -11.71
N ARG A 224 -11.09 -11.09 -12.62
CA ARG A 224 -9.70 -11.52 -12.60
C ARG A 224 -8.92 -10.75 -13.66
N PHE A 225 -7.75 -10.23 -13.27
CA PHE A 225 -6.75 -9.72 -14.18
C PHE A 225 -5.50 -10.59 -14.09
N ALA A 226 -4.70 -10.60 -15.14
CA ALA A 226 -3.38 -11.18 -15.16
C ALA A 226 -2.37 -10.05 -15.36
N TRP A 227 -1.41 -9.92 -14.45
CA TRP A 227 -0.25 -9.06 -14.66
C TRP A 227 0.85 -9.87 -15.31
N GLU A 228 1.22 -9.50 -16.53
CA GLU A 228 2.37 -10.06 -17.24
C GLU A 228 3.62 -9.21 -16.99
N ASN A 229 4.65 -9.85 -16.42
CA ASN A 229 5.98 -9.26 -16.32
C ASN A 229 6.93 -9.87 -17.36
N PRO A 230 7.15 -9.22 -18.52
CA PRO A 230 7.99 -9.75 -19.59
C PRO A 230 9.47 -9.90 -19.17
N ALA A 231 9.92 -9.11 -18.18
CA ALA A 231 11.28 -9.13 -17.66
C ALA A 231 11.50 -10.17 -16.53
N LYS A 232 10.48 -10.96 -16.17
CA LYS A 232 10.62 -11.98 -15.13
C LYS A 232 11.66 -13.04 -15.54
N LEU A 233 12.58 -13.34 -14.64
CA LEU A 233 13.60 -14.35 -14.89
C LEU A 233 13.00 -15.76 -14.98
N PRO A 234 13.62 -16.70 -15.73
CA PRO A 234 13.18 -18.09 -15.83
C PRO A 234 13.44 -18.83 -14.51
N ALA A 235 12.44 -18.83 -13.64
CA ALA A 235 12.47 -19.44 -12.31
C ALA A 235 11.21 -20.30 -12.07
N PRO A 236 11.27 -21.38 -11.26
CA PRO A 236 12.47 -21.94 -10.62
C PRO A 236 13.43 -22.56 -11.63
N ALA A 237 14.71 -22.32 -11.44
CA ALA A 237 15.74 -22.79 -12.38
C ALA A 237 15.71 -24.31 -12.60
N GLU A 238 15.46 -25.09 -11.55
CA GLU A 238 15.38 -26.55 -11.60
C GLU A 238 14.41 -27.04 -12.69
N TRP A 239 13.21 -26.48 -12.75
CA TRP A 239 12.16 -26.95 -13.66
C TRP A 239 12.16 -26.27 -15.02
N VAL A 240 12.58 -24.99 -15.06
CA VAL A 240 12.50 -24.16 -16.26
C VAL A 240 13.78 -24.23 -17.09
N THR A 241 14.96 -24.10 -16.48
CA THR A 241 16.24 -24.01 -17.21
C THR A 241 17.05 -25.26 -17.15
N ILE A 242 17.02 -26.04 -16.07
CA ILE A 242 17.82 -27.27 -15.91
C ILE A 242 17.08 -28.45 -16.51
N ARG A 243 15.94 -28.84 -15.93
CA ARG A 243 15.15 -29.99 -16.44
C ARG A 243 14.31 -29.66 -17.65
N ARG A 244 14.01 -28.40 -17.89
CA ARG A 244 13.22 -27.92 -19.05
C ARG A 244 11.84 -28.58 -19.19
N VAL A 245 11.16 -28.83 -18.09
CA VAL A 245 9.82 -29.45 -18.03
C VAL A 245 8.69 -28.46 -17.75
N ARG A 246 9.02 -27.18 -17.59
CA ARG A 246 8.08 -26.07 -17.41
C ARG A 246 8.54 -24.85 -18.19
N VAL A 247 7.57 -24.01 -18.58
CA VAL A 247 7.84 -22.69 -19.17
C VAL A 247 8.09 -21.66 -18.07
N LYS A 248 8.67 -20.51 -18.42
CA LYS A 248 8.89 -19.39 -17.53
C LYS A 248 7.53 -18.83 -17.04
N PRO A 249 7.25 -18.80 -15.74
CA PRO A 249 6.03 -18.15 -15.22
C PRO A 249 6.21 -16.63 -15.32
N SER A 250 5.48 -15.99 -16.22
CA SER A 250 5.53 -14.54 -16.45
C SER A 250 4.31 -13.82 -15.89
N LEU A 251 3.30 -14.56 -15.45
CA LEU A 251 2.03 -14.02 -14.95
C LEU A 251 1.99 -14.00 -13.42
N GLU A 252 1.29 -13.02 -12.89
CA GLU A 252 0.75 -13.01 -11.52
C GLU A 252 -0.74 -12.68 -11.58
N GLN A 253 -1.52 -13.27 -10.67
CA GLN A 253 -2.96 -13.07 -10.65
C GLN A 253 -3.32 -11.83 -9.85
N VAL A 254 -4.28 -11.05 -10.37
CA VAL A 254 -4.83 -9.89 -9.70
C VAL A 254 -6.33 -10.10 -9.56
N TYR A 255 -6.79 -10.21 -8.32
CA TYR A 255 -8.17 -10.50 -7.99
C TYR A 255 -8.89 -9.25 -7.51
N TRP A 256 -9.92 -8.83 -8.22
CA TRP A 256 -10.78 -7.75 -7.80
C TRP A 256 -12.02 -8.31 -7.11
N LEU A 257 -12.18 -7.97 -5.85
CA LEU A 257 -13.23 -8.44 -4.95
C LEU A 257 -14.03 -7.27 -4.40
N SER A 258 -15.27 -7.51 -4.00
CA SER A 258 -16.08 -6.54 -3.26
C SER A 258 -17.11 -7.28 -2.39
N PRO A 259 -17.50 -6.74 -1.23
CA PRO A 259 -18.66 -7.25 -0.50
C PRO A 259 -19.98 -6.90 -1.22
N HIS A 260 -19.97 -6.02 -2.22
CA HIS A 260 -21.15 -5.53 -2.94
C HIS A 260 -21.19 -6.04 -4.38
N GLU A 261 -22.40 -6.24 -4.93
CA GLU A 261 -22.57 -6.68 -6.33
C GLU A 261 -22.19 -5.59 -7.33
N HIS A 262 -22.37 -4.33 -6.94
CA HIS A 262 -22.17 -3.17 -7.79
C HIS A 262 -21.01 -2.29 -7.27
N ALA A 263 -19.81 -2.89 -7.19
CA ALA A 263 -18.61 -2.13 -6.90
C ALA A 263 -18.38 -1.04 -7.97
N TYR A 264 -17.92 0.13 -7.55
CA TYR A 264 -17.62 1.20 -8.50
C TYR A 264 -16.49 0.81 -9.44
N ALA A 265 -16.69 1.04 -10.73
CA ALA A 265 -15.65 1.04 -11.75
C ALA A 265 -16.04 1.91 -12.94
N ASP A 266 -15.03 2.52 -13.56
CA ASP A 266 -15.19 3.23 -14.83
C ASP A 266 -14.10 2.82 -15.82
N ASN A 267 -14.43 1.97 -16.78
CA ASN A 267 -13.46 1.52 -17.78
C ASN A 267 -13.06 2.61 -18.78
N ARG A 268 -13.79 3.74 -18.84
CA ARG A 268 -13.41 4.91 -19.64
C ARG A 268 -12.15 5.58 -19.10
N ALA A 269 -11.87 5.44 -17.80
CA ALA A 269 -10.66 5.98 -17.17
C ALA A 269 -9.36 5.23 -17.57
N VAL A 270 -9.49 4.04 -18.22
CA VAL A 270 -8.38 3.15 -18.56
C VAL A 270 -8.35 2.77 -20.06
N LEU A 271 -9.01 3.51 -20.91
CA LEU A 271 -9.04 3.26 -22.34
C LEU A 271 -7.62 3.23 -22.94
N ARG A 272 -7.45 2.41 -23.97
CA ARG A 272 -6.24 2.36 -24.79
C ARG A 272 -6.48 3.04 -26.14
N PRO A 273 -5.44 3.59 -26.77
CA PRO A 273 -5.57 4.12 -28.13
C PRO A 273 -6.18 3.06 -29.06
N TYR A 274 -7.02 3.50 -29.98
CA TYR A 274 -7.55 2.60 -31.01
C TYR A 274 -6.41 2.02 -31.86
N SER A 275 -6.57 0.75 -32.26
CA SER A 275 -5.75 0.14 -33.31
C SER A 275 -6.00 0.81 -34.68
N ASP A 276 -5.06 0.66 -35.60
CA ASP A 276 -5.22 1.18 -36.98
C ASP A 276 -6.48 0.63 -37.66
N SER A 277 -6.77 -0.65 -37.45
CA SER A 277 -8.00 -1.30 -37.97
C SER A 277 -9.26 -0.65 -37.39
N MET A 278 -9.26 -0.29 -36.10
CA MET A 278 -10.42 0.35 -35.48
C MET A 278 -10.55 1.82 -35.97
N ARG A 279 -9.43 2.54 -36.12
CA ARG A 279 -9.44 3.88 -36.68
C ARG A 279 -10.01 3.88 -38.12
N GLY A 280 -9.60 2.92 -38.97
CA GLY A 280 -10.16 2.74 -40.30
C GLY A 280 -11.66 2.47 -40.27
N ARG A 281 -12.13 1.65 -39.34
CA ARG A 281 -13.56 1.35 -39.17
C ARG A 281 -14.36 2.59 -38.75
N LEU A 282 -13.86 3.38 -37.81
CA LEU A 282 -14.48 4.66 -37.40
C LEU A 282 -14.61 5.62 -38.60
N THR A 283 -13.54 5.74 -39.37
CA THR A 283 -13.53 6.60 -40.61
C THR A 283 -14.56 6.09 -41.65
N ALA A 284 -14.78 4.79 -41.74
CA ALA A 284 -15.78 4.20 -42.65
C ALA A 284 -17.23 4.26 -42.11
N GLY A 285 -17.46 4.85 -40.92
CA GLY A 285 -18.79 4.97 -40.32
C GLY A 285 -19.27 3.68 -39.61
N GLY A 286 -18.35 2.79 -39.25
CA GLY A 286 -18.66 1.56 -38.54
C GLY A 286 -18.68 0.29 -39.39
N GLU A 287 -19.34 -0.75 -38.89
CA GLU A 287 -19.50 -2.04 -39.58
C GLU A 287 -20.60 -1.98 -40.65
N THR A 288 -20.42 -2.74 -41.74
CA THR A 288 -21.44 -2.91 -42.78
C THR A 288 -22.66 -3.69 -42.31
N GLY A 289 -22.59 -4.31 -41.15
CA GLY A 289 -23.62 -5.18 -40.60
C GLY A 289 -23.53 -6.61 -41.12
N GLY A 290 -24.38 -7.49 -40.59
CA GLY A 290 -24.50 -8.89 -41.02
C GLY A 290 -24.26 -9.92 -39.92
N LYS A 291 -24.50 -11.20 -40.28
CA LYS A 291 -24.32 -12.31 -39.36
C LYS A 291 -22.89 -12.82 -39.39
N ARG A 292 -22.26 -12.91 -38.22
CA ARG A 292 -20.90 -13.46 -38.07
C ARG A 292 -20.93 -15.00 -38.02
N PRO A 293 -19.84 -15.69 -38.38
CA PRO A 293 -19.74 -17.15 -38.27
C PRO A 293 -20.03 -17.68 -36.85
N SER A 294 -19.74 -16.86 -35.82
CA SER A 294 -20.07 -17.17 -34.42
C SER A 294 -21.55 -17.04 -34.06
N GLY A 295 -22.43 -16.74 -35.04
CA GLY A 295 -23.87 -16.57 -34.83
C GLY A 295 -24.30 -15.18 -34.35
N HIS A 296 -23.35 -14.28 -34.01
CA HIS A 296 -23.68 -12.92 -33.62
C HIS A 296 -24.12 -12.08 -34.82
N GLN A 297 -25.19 -11.31 -34.63
CA GLN A 297 -25.68 -10.32 -35.59
C GLN A 297 -25.10 -8.95 -35.22
N LEU A 298 -24.46 -8.29 -36.18
CA LEU A 298 -24.04 -6.89 -36.06
C LEU A 298 -24.93 -5.98 -36.89
N ASN A 299 -25.35 -4.87 -36.33
CA ASN A 299 -26.10 -3.85 -37.04
C ASN A 299 -25.16 -3.03 -37.92
N ALA A 300 -25.65 -2.49 -39.03
CA ALA A 300 -24.94 -1.51 -39.83
C ALA A 300 -24.62 -0.28 -38.95
N GLY A 301 -23.41 0.26 -39.09
CA GLY A 301 -22.92 1.36 -38.25
C GLY A 301 -22.45 0.97 -36.86
N ALA A 302 -22.55 -0.32 -36.47
CA ALA A 302 -21.96 -0.79 -35.20
C ALA A 302 -20.47 -0.45 -35.13
N PHE A 303 -19.98 -0.04 -33.96
CA PHE A 303 -18.62 0.46 -33.73
C PHE A 303 -18.25 1.72 -34.55
N GLY A 304 -19.23 2.47 -35.03
CA GLY A 304 -19.02 3.73 -35.77
C GLY A 304 -18.90 4.95 -34.86
N SER A 305 -19.18 4.85 -33.59
CA SER A 305 -19.05 5.95 -32.63
C SER A 305 -17.66 5.98 -32.00
N ASP A 306 -17.06 7.15 -31.96
CA ASP A 306 -15.81 7.37 -31.24
C ASP A 306 -16.11 7.50 -29.72
N ASN A 307 -15.60 6.55 -28.93
CA ASN A 307 -15.72 6.52 -27.48
C ASN A 307 -14.41 6.93 -26.78
N GLY A 308 -13.48 7.58 -27.48
CA GLY A 308 -12.20 8.05 -26.94
C GLY A 308 -11.11 6.97 -26.85
N GLY A 309 -11.40 5.72 -27.19
CA GLY A 309 -10.44 4.62 -27.15
C GLY A 309 -11.08 3.24 -27.01
N SER A 310 -10.25 2.21 -27.07
CA SER A 310 -10.65 0.82 -26.91
C SER A 310 -10.64 0.41 -25.45
N ILE A 311 -11.68 -0.29 -25.01
CA ILE A 311 -11.72 -0.93 -23.68
C ILE A 311 -10.57 -1.95 -23.61
N PRO A 312 -9.68 -1.88 -22.60
CA PRO A 312 -8.57 -2.83 -22.47
C PRO A 312 -9.06 -4.22 -22.08
N GLY A 313 -8.29 -5.24 -22.47
CA GLY A 313 -8.48 -6.58 -21.90
C GLY A 313 -7.97 -6.67 -20.45
N ASN A 314 -8.26 -7.78 -19.80
CA ASN A 314 -7.85 -8.05 -18.42
C ASN A 314 -6.40 -8.57 -18.28
N LEU A 315 -5.61 -8.53 -19.35
CA LEU A 315 -4.16 -8.76 -19.32
C LEU A 315 -3.44 -7.40 -19.26
N ILE A 316 -2.71 -7.17 -18.17
CA ILE A 316 -1.95 -5.95 -17.93
C ILE A 316 -0.47 -6.27 -18.07
N GLN A 317 0.16 -5.79 -19.14
CA GLN A 317 1.59 -5.96 -19.36
C GLN A 317 2.36 -4.78 -18.76
N ALA A 318 3.23 -5.08 -17.78
CA ALA A 318 4.08 -4.10 -17.13
C ALA A 318 5.38 -4.75 -16.66
N ALA A 319 6.52 -4.24 -17.15
CA ALA A 319 7.82 -4.67 -16.64
C ALA A 319 8.07 -4.10 -15.23
N ASN A 320 8.71 -4.90 -14.37
CA ASN A 320 9.14 -4.47 -13.05
C ASN A 320 10.65 -4.15 -13.04
N THR A 321 11.10 -3.32 -13.99
CA THR A 321 12.52 -3.01 -14.27
C THR A 321 12.85 -1.54 -14.05
N ASP A 322 12.29 -0.89 -13.05
CA ASP A 322 12.70 0.46 -12.65
C ASP A 322 14.05 0.38 -11.91
N SER A 323 15.16 0.53 -12.63
CA SER A 323 16.52 0.49 -12.08
C SER A 323 17.05 1.86 -11.65
N ASN A 324 16.46 2.98 -12.13
CA ASN A 324 16.90 4.35 -11.89
C ASN A 324 15.82 5.28 -11.35
N GLY A 325 14.70 4.75 -10.90
CA GLY A 325 13.61 5.53 -10.31
C GLY A 325 14.01 6.29 -9.05
N ALA A 326 13.26 7.31 -8.69
CA ALA A 326 13.50 8.16 -7.52
C ALA A 326 13.68 7.34 -6.24
N TYR A 327 12.84 6.32 -6.02
CA TYR A 327 12.94 5.39 -4.89
C TYR A 327 14.32 4.73 -4.78
N LEU A 328 14.85 4.18 -5.88
CA LEU A 328 16.13 3.47 -5.87
C LEU A 328 17.32 4.42 -5.70
N ARG A 329 17.26 5.62 -6.28
CA ARG A 329 18.27 6.66 -6.05
C ARG A 329 18.30 7.04 -4.58
N TYR A 330 17.14 7.36 -4.02
CA TYR A 330 17.00 7.74 -2.61
C TYR A 330 17.53 6.64 -1.67
N CYS A 331 17.17 5.37 -1.88
CA CYS A 331 17.70 4.28 -1.06
C CYS A 331 19.23 4.19 -1.13
N ARG A 332 19.83 4.37 -2.31
CA ARG A 332 21.31 4.35 -2.46
C ARG A 332 21.97 5.51 -1.75
N GLU A 333 21.44 6.72 -1.92
CA GLU A 333 21.97 7.95 -1.31
C GLU A 333 21.92 7.91 0.21
N HIS A 334 20.90 7.27 0.79
CA HIS A 334 20.70 7.18 2.23
C HIS A 334 21.14 5.84 2.83
N ASN A 335 21.81 4.98 2.05
CA ASN A 335 22.24 3.64 2.47
C ASN A 335 21.09 2.78 3.07
N LEU A 336 19.89 2.86 2.49
CA LEU A 336 18.71 2.13 2.91
C LEU A 336 18.49 0.87 2.05
N PRO A 337 17.98 -0.22 2.62
CA PRO A 337 17.70 -1.44 1.88
C PRO A 337 16.55 -1.23 0.89
N VAL A 338 16.73 -1.74 -0.32
CA VAL A 338 15.69 -1.73 -1.35
C VAL A 338 14.68 -2.84 -1.09
N HIS A 339 13.39 -2.53 -1.13
CA HIS A 339 12.33 -3.54 -1.03
C HIS A 339 12.43 -4.55 -2.19
N PRO A 340 12.50 -5.86 -1.93
CA PRO A 340 12.84 -6.87 -2.94
C PRO A 340 11.70 -7.22 -3.91
N ALA A 341 10.46 -6.86 -3.57
CA ALA A 341 9.29 -7.13 -4.41
C ALA A 341 8.46 -5.85 -4.51
N ARG A 342 8.43 -5.23 -5.68
CA ARG A 342 7.75 -3.96 -5.90
C ARG A 342 6.69 -4.14 -6.98
N MET A 343 5.47 -3.67 -6.71
CA MET A 343 4.43 -3.56 -7.72
C MET A 343 4.84 -2.52 -8.77
N PRO A 344 4.70 -2.75 -10.07
CA PRO A 344 4.96 -1.71 -11.06
C PRO A 344 3.89 -0.61 -10.97
N ALA A 345 4.32 0.65 -11.10
CA ALA A 345 3.42 1.81 -11.02
C ALA A 345 2.27 1.72 -12.04
N ARG A 346 2.55 1.21 -13.25
CA ARG A 346 1.53 1.04 -14.31
C ARG A 346 0.39 0.09 -13.90
N LEU A 347 0.68 -0.98 -13.12
CA LEU A 347 -0.35 -1.88 -12.60
C LEU A 347 -1.22 -1.15 -11.58
N ALA A 348 -0.59 -0.48 -10.61
CA ALA A 348 -1.30 0.31 -9.61
C ALA A 348 -2.14 1.42 -10.26
N GLU A 349 -1.58 2.16 -11.23
CA GLU A 349 -2.29 3.21 -11.97
C GLU A 349 -3.55 2.69 -12.66
N PHE A 350 -3.44 1.58 -13.38
CA PHE A 350 -4.58 0.98 -14.06
C PHE A 350 -5.71 0.64 -13.08
N LEU A 351 -5.38 -0.02 -11.97
CA LEU A 351 -6.35 -0.45 -10.98
C LEU A 351 -6.98 0.74 -10.24
N ILE A 352 -6.18 1.73 -9.84
CA ILE A 352 -6.67 2.93 -9.15
C ILE A 352 -7.58 3.74 -10.06
N ARG A 353 -7.20 3.98 -11.33
CA ARG A 353 -8.06 4.68 -12.29
C ARG A 353 -9.38 3.97 -12.54
N LEU A 354 -9.34 2.64 -12.64
CA LEU A 354 -10.53 1.83 -12.92
C LEU A 354 -11.54 1.87 -11.77
N THR A 355 -11.08 1.80 -10.51
CA THR A 355 -11.92 1.52 -9.35
C THR A 355 -12.09 2.68 -8.38
N THR A 356 -11.55 3.87 -8.68
CA THR A 356 -11.64 5.05 -7.82
C THR A 356 -11.90 6.34 -8.61
N ARG A 357 -12.47 7.33 -7.91
CA ARG A 357 -12.61 8.73 -8.36
C ARG A 357 -11.48 9.58 -7.74
N PRO A 358 -11.19 10.80 -8.24
CA PRO A 358 -10.38 11.77 -7.50
C PRO A 358 -10.90 11.96 -6.07
N GLU A 359 -10.00 12.20 -5.12
CA GLU A 359 -10.25 12.36 -3.68
C GLU A 359 -10.71 11.09 -2.93
N ASP A 360 -10.98 9.98 -3.60
CA ASP A 360 -11.24 8.71 -2.94
C ASP A 360 -10.02 8.22 -2.16
N ILE A 361 -10.25 7.44 -1.10
CA ILE A 361 -9.17 6.88 -0.28
C ILE A 361 -8.74 5.51 -0.84
N VAL A 362 -7.45 5.39 -1.13
CA VAL A 362 -6.77 4.13 -1.45
C VAL A 362 -5.99 3.66 -0.21
N PHE A 363 -6.24 2.42 0.23
CA PHE A 363 -5.54 1.82 1.36
C PHE A 363 -4.66 0.64 0.92
N ASP A 364 -3.40 0.63 1.36
CA ASP A 364 -2.49 -0.49 1.15
C ASP A 364 -1.94 -0.98 2.51
N PRO A 365 -2.48 -2.10 3.06
CA PRO A 365 -2.04 -2.64 4.34
C PRO A 365 -0.66 -3.32 4.31
N PHE A 366 -0.07 -3.54 3.12
CA PHE A 366 1.24 -4.15 2.92
C PHE A 366 2.09 -3.28 1.98
N GLY A 367 2.28 -2.02 2.34
CA GLY A 367 2.77 -0.95 1.48
C GLY A 367 4.15 -1.18 0.87
N GLY A 368 5.04 -1.90 1.55
CA GLY A 368 6.39 -2.18 1.07
C GLY A 368 7.15 -0.90 0.71
N SER A 369 7.36 -0.68 -0.59
CA SER A 369 8.00 0.54 -1.12
C SER A 369 7.00 1.67 -1.42
N LEU A 370 5.77 1.59 -0.94
CA LEU A 370 4.68 2.57 -1.11
C LEU A 370 4.36 2.94 -2.58
N THR A 371 4.47 1.99 -3.50
CA THR A 371 4.12 2.24 -4.92
C THR A 371 2.66 2.63 -5.06
N THR A 372 1.74 1.93 -4.36
CA THR A 372 0.30 2.21 -4.36
C THR A 372 0.02 3.63 -3.89
N GLY A 373 0.61 4.06 -2.77
CA GLY A 373 0.43 5.41 -2.22
C GLY A 373 0.96 6.49 -3.16
N ALA A 374 2.16 6.31 -3.71
CA ALA A 374 2.75 7.28 -4.63
C ALA A 374 1.93 7.45 -5.93
N VAL A 375 1.38 6.35 -6.46
CA VAL A 375 0.51 6.41 -7.65
C VAL A 375 -0.84 7.06 -7.29
N ALA A 376 -1.42 6.75 -6.13
CA ALA A 376 -2.64 7.37 -5.66
C ALA A 376 -2.47 8.90 -5.53
N GLU A 377 -1.37 9.35 -4.90
CA GLU A 377 -1.01 10.77 -4.79
C GLU A 377 -0.93 11.45 -6.16
N ALA A 378 -0.15 10.87 -7.07
CA ALA A 378 0.02 11.41 -8.44
C ALA A 378 -1.29 11.48 -9.24
N LEU A 379 -2.28 10.70 -8.88
CA LEU A 379 -3.61 10.68 -9.49
C LEU A 379 -4.63 11.56 -8.76
N GLY A 380 -4.25 12.30 -7.71
CA GLY A 380 -5.17 13.11 -6.90
C GLY A 380 -6.13 12.26 -6.07
N ARG A 381 -5.69 11.09 -5.62
CA ARG A 381 -6.41 10.25 -4.65
C ARG A 381 -5.75 10.39 -3.28
N ARG A 382 -6.55 10.33 -2.24
CA ARG A 382 -6.01 10.22 -0.88
C ARG A 382 -5.53 8.79 -0.64
N TRP A 383 -4.53 8.64 0.23
CA TRP A 383 -4.00 7.31 0.49
C TRP A 383 -3.58 7.10 1.95
N VAL A 384 -3.68 5.85 2.38
CA VAL A 384 -3.12 5.34 3.63
C VAL A 384 -2.33 4.10 3.28
N SER A 385 -1.10 3.99 3.76
CA SER A 385 -0.33 2.75 3.60
C SER A 385 0.36 2.39 4.90
N SER A 386 0.38 1.09 5.22
CA SER A 386 1.14 0.57 6.35
C SER A 386 2.22 -0.40 5.91
N GLU A 387 3.33 -0.40 6.62
CA GLU A 387 4.45 -1.30 6.40
C GLU A 387 5.07 -1.69 7.75
N ALA A 388 5.39 -2.96 7.92
CA ALA A 388 5.96 -3.48 9.15
C ALA A 388 7.48 -3.28 9.26
N SER A 389 8.18 -3.03 8.14
CA SER A 389 9.61 -2.71 8.11
C SER A 389 9.83 -1.21 8.04
N LEU A 390 10.45 -0.66 9.10
CA LEU A 390 10.81 0.75 9.14
C LEU A 390 11.73 1.16 8.00
N GLU A 391 12.74 0.36 7.73
CA GLU A 391 13.76 0.64 6.71
C GLU A 391 13.13 0.78 5.30
N TYR A 392 12.08 -0.02 5.00
CA TYR A 392 11.37 0.10 3.73
C TYR A 392 10.53 1.38 3.65
N LEU A 393 9.90 1.78 4.76
CA LEU A 393 9.16 3.05 4.84
C LEU A 393 10.08 4.27 4.69
N LEU A 394 11.26 4.24 5.35
CA LEU A 394 12.24 5.32 5.20
C LEU A 394 12.70 5.46 3.75
N GLY A 395 12.99 4.32 3.09
CA GLY A 395 13.32 4.31 1.66
C GLY A 395 12.19 4.81 0.77
N ALA A 396 10.94 4.48 1.12
CA ALA A 396 9.77 4.87 0.35
C ALA A 396 9.53 6.38 0.28
N ARG A 397 10.06 7.19 1.22
CA ARG A 397 10.04 8.66 1.15
C ARG A 397 10.55 9.18 -0.19
N GLY A 398 11.55 8.53 -0.78
CA GLY A 398 12.11 8.91 -2.08
C GLY A 398 11.14 8.88 -3.25
N ARG A 399 9.89 8.39 -3.07
CA ARG A 399 8.84 8.49 -4.08
C ARG A 399 8.06 9.80 -4.03
N PHE A 400 8.15 10.53 -2.91
CA PHE A 400 7.33 11.72 -2.61
C PHE A 400 8.18 13.00 -2.50
N THR A 401 9.49 12.90 -2.66
CA THR A 401 10.43 14.04 -2.57
C THR A 401 10.89 14.58 -3.93
N ALA A 402 10.25 14.14 -5.02
CA ALA A 402 10.62 14.55 -6.39
C ALA A 402 9.82 15.76 -6.86
#